data_d3af999525c680352e764fda49063ee4
#
_entry.id   d3af999525c680352e764fda49063ee4
#
_cell.length_a   1.000
_cell.length_b   1.000
_cell.length_c   1.000
_cell.angle_alpha   90.00
_cell.angle_beta   90.00
_cell.angle_gamma   90.00
#
_symmetry.space_group_name_H-M   'P 1'
#
loop_
_entity.id
_entity.type
_entity.pdbx_description
1 polymer ?
#
loop_
_entity_poly.entity_id
_entity_poly.type
_entity_poly.pdbx_seq_one_letter_code
_entity_poly.pdbx_strand_id
1 'polypeptide(L)'
;MQAICLDIDGTLLSSKGKILKETKEALLQSQAQGIRLILASGRPTQGVLKFAQELEMDQHHGLCITYNGSQALDVQTHEILFNEAISKEECKAVLHHLKQFDGLTVMIDHGAYMCVEDVYRCMVDDNGKPFNIMQYEARAGHFLLKEVPDLEPTIDFPVNKILTFGNHDYLEANHQAMAEPFPNLSAMFTAYFYFEFTAQGVDKAKALRSICAQEGIDLSKVIAFGDGQNDCSLLETCGYGVAMGNADEKCKAIANACTCTNDENGIAKFLRERGIKYE
;
A
#
# COMPACT_ATOMS: atom_id res chain seq x y z
N MET A 1 16.63 -6.73 17.83
CA MET A 1 15.73 -6.42 16.71
C MET A 1 15.26 -7.73 16.11
N GLN A 2 13.94 -7.91 15.94
CA GLN A 2 13.36 -9.12 15.34
C GLN A 2 12.86 -8.86 13.92
N ALA A 3 12.36 -7.64 13.67
CA ALA A 3 11.88 -7.27 12.35
C ALA A 3 12.13 -5.80 12.04
N ILE A 4 12.14 -5.50 10.73
CA ILE A 4 12.14 -4.16 10.16
C ILE A 4 10.87 -4.02 9.33
N CYS A 5 10.02 -3.05 9.67
CA CYS A 5 8.81 -2.72 8.94
C CYS A 5 9.05 -1.45 8.12
N LEU A 6 8.71 -1.50 6.84
CA LEU A 6 9.03 -0.46 5.87
C LEU A 6 7.78 -0.05 5.10
N ASP A 7 7.43 1.23 5.11
CA ASP A 7 6.61 1.76 4.05
C ASP A 7 7.37 1.74 2.72
N ILE A 8 6.66 1.85 1.60
CA ILE A 8 7.25 1.72 0.25
C ILE A 8 7.48 3.09 -0.39
N ASP A 9 6.41 3.86 -0.59
CA ASP A 9 6.46 5.08 -1.40
C ASP A 9 6.92 6.27 -0.55
N GLY A 10 8.05 6.86 -0.89
CA GLY A 10 8.68 7.90 -0.08
C GLY A 10 9.56 7.37 1.06
N THR A 11 9.57 6.07 1.31
CA THR A 11 10.37 5.43 2.36
C THR A 11 11.39 4.45 1.79
N LEU A 12 10.96 3.27 1.32
CA LEU A 12 11.84 2.25 0.72
C LEU A 12 12.34 2.69 -0.67
N LEU A 13 11.42 3.31 -1.44
CA LEU A 13 11.71 3.74 -2.80
C LEU A 13 12.22 5.18 -2.83
N SER A 14 13.26 5.39 -3.64
CA SER A 14 13.71 6.73 -4.04
C SER A 14 12.62 7.45 -4.86
N SER A 15 12.77 8.76 -5.05
CA SER A 15 11.91 9.56 -5.94
C SER A 15 11.87 9.05 -7.39
N LYS A 16 12.80 8.18 -7.78
CA LYS A 16 12.84 7.49 -9.08
C LYS A 16 12.12 6.13 -9.09
N GLY A 17 11.41 5.78 -8.01
CA GLY A 17 10.65 4.53 -7.89
C GLY A 17 11.52 3.27 -7.81
N LYS A 18 12.75 3.37 -7.28
CA LYS A 18 13.71 2.25 -7.17
C LYS A 18 14.25 2.15 -5.75
N ILE A 19 14.51 0.93 -5.30
CA ILE A 19 15.31 0.67 -4.10
C ILE A 19 16.76 1.04 -4.40
N LEU A 20 17.34 1.91 -3.61
CA LEU A 20 18.73 2.30 -3.77
C LEU A 20 19.67 1.16 -3.36
N LYS A 21 20.83 1.06 -4.01
CA LYS A 21 21.77 -0.04 -3.83
C LYS A 21 22.14 -0.28 -2.37
N GLU A 22 22.59 0.75 -1.65
CA GLU A 22 22.99 0.62 -0.25
C GLU A 22 21.83 0.21 0.66
N THR A 23 20.61 0.73 0.39
CA THR A 23 19.40 0.34 1.12
C THR A 23 19.10 -1.14 0.90
N LYS A 24 19.16 -1.62 -0.35
CA LYS A 24 18.97 -3.03 -0.68
C LYS A 24 19.98 -3.92 0.05
N GLU A 25 21.27 -3.59 -0.02
CA GLU A 25 22.34 -4.34 0.62
C GLU A 25 22.14 -4.41 2.15
N ALA A 26 21.78 -3.29 2.79
CA ALA A 26 21.51 -3.25 4.22
C ALA A 26 20.33 -4.16 4.64
N LEU A 27 19.26 -4.18 3.83
CA LEU A 27 18.09 -5.01 4.10
C LEU A 27 18.38 -6.50 3.87
N LEU A 28 19.09 -6.87 2.80
CA LEU A 28 19.54 -8.25 2.58
C LEU A 28 20.44 -8.75 3.71
N GLN A 29 21.40 -7.93 4.16
CA GLN A 29 22.24 -8.26 5.30
C GLN A 29 21.47 -8.37 6.61
N SER A 30 20.42 -7.59 6.79
CA SER A 30 19.52 -7.71 7.93
C SER A 30 18.83 -9.08 7.96
N GLN A 31 18.32 -9.54 6.82
CA GLN A 31 17.72 -10.87 6.69
C GLN A 31 18.74 -12.00 6.93
N ALA A 32 19.95 -11.86 6.41
CA ALA A 32 21.04 -12.83 6.67
C ALA A 32 21.40 -12.95 8.17
N GLN A 33 21.09 -11.93 8.98
CA GLN A 33 21.23 -11.92 10.44
C GLN A 33 19.97 -12.40 11.16
N GLY A 34 18.97 -12.91 10.45
CA GLY A 34 17.71 -13.42 11.01
C GLY A 34 16.69 -12.33 11.36
N ILE A 35 16.85 -11.11 10.83
CA ILE A 35 15.89 -10.02 11.01
C ILE A 35 14.86 -10.10 9.90
N ARG A 36 13.59 -10.24 10.25
CA ARG A 36 12.50 -10.39 9.29
C ARG A 36 12.11 -9.05 8.69
N LEU A 37 11.88 -8.99 7.38
CA LEU A 37 11.36 -7.79 6.72
C LEU A 37 9.84 -7.83 6.62
N ILE A 38 9.22 -6.67 6.80
CA ILE A 38 7.79 -6.43 6.66
C ILE A 38 7.61 -5.21 5.76
N LEU A 39 7.00 -5.36 4.60
CA LEU A 39 6.60 -4.23 3.74
C LEU A 39 5.18 -3.83 4.07
N ALA A 40 4.90 -2.53 4.27
CA ALA A 40 3.57 -2.03 4.62
C ALA A 40 3.17 -0.87 3.70
N SER A 41 2.20 -1.07 2.81
CA SER A 41 1.88 -0.11 1.74
C SER A 41 0.38 0.03 1.49
N GLY A 42 -0.02 1.18 0.92
CA GLY A 42 -1.35 1.38 0.33
C GLY A 42 -1.55 0.68 -1.02
N ARG A 43 -0.47 0.15 -1.59
CA ARG A 43 -0.52 -0.56 -2.88
C ARG A 43 -1.28 -1.88 -2.78
N PRO A 44 -1.91 -2.32 -3.88
CA PRO A 44 -2.39 -3.70 -4.03
C PRO A 44 -1.25 -4.72 -3.90
N THR A 45 -1.59 -5.95 -3.56
CA THR A 45 -0.62 -7.03 -3.31
C THR A 45 0.39 -7.20 -4.44
N GLN A 46 -0.04 -7.24 -5.71
CA GLN A 46 0.86 -7.35 -6.86
C GLN A 46 1.88 -6.21 -6.94
N GLY A 47 1.46 -4.99 -6.59
CA GLY A 47 2.33 -3.82 -6.57
C GLY A 47 3.42 -3.86 -5.48
N VAL A 48 3.24 -4.68 -4.45
CA VAL A 48 4.19 -4.88 -3.33
C VAL A 48 5.11 -6.06 -3.58
N LEU A 49 4.59 -7.17 -4.10
CA LEU A 49 5.33 -8.43 -4.27
C LEU A 49 6.62 -8.29 -5.09
N LYS A 50 6.64 -7.42 -6.10
CA LYS A 50 7.87 -7.18 -6.89
C LYS A 50 9.04 -6.67 -6.04
N PHE A 51 8.77 -5.84 -5.05
CA PHE A 51 9.80 -5.31 -4.13
C PHE A 51 10.18 -6.36 -3.08
N ALA A 52 9.21 -7.16 -2.64
CA ALA A 52 9.47 -8.29 -1.77
C ALA A 52 10.39 -9.32 -2.46
N GLN A 53 10.16 -9.61 -3.74
CA GLN A 53 11.04 -10.48 -4.55
C GLN A 53 12.42 -9.85 -4.77
N GLU A 54 12.49 -8.53 -5.05
CA GLU A 54 13.77 -7.83 -5.20
C GLU A 54 14.61 -7.88 -3.92
N LEU A 55 13.96 -7.94 -2.74
CA LEU A 55 14.60 -8.08 -1.42
C LEU A 55 14.73 -9.53 -0.96
N GLU A 56 14.43 -10.52 -1.82
CA GLU A 56 14.54 -11.95 -1.52
C GLU A 56 13.73 -12.39 -0.28
N MET A 57 12.63 -11.69 0.00
CA MET A 57 11.81 -11.91 1.21
C MET A 57 11.09 -13.26 1.20
N ASP A 58 10.89 -13.85 0.02
CA ASP A 58 10.36 -15.20 -0.19
C ASP A 58 11.27 -16.31 0.39
N GLN A 59 12.57 -16.02 0.57
CA GLN A 59 13.54 -16.94 1.15
C GLN A 59 13.64 -16.82 2.70
N HIS A 60 13.01 -15.80 3.28
CA HIS A 60 13.15 -15.42 4.67
C HIS A 60 11.82 -15.24 5.41
N HIS A 61 10.71 -15.81 4.91
CA HIS A 61 9.38 -15.61 5.47
C HIS A 61 9.03 -14.13 5.70
N GLY A 62 9.42 -13.28 4.75
CA GLY A 62 9.07 -11.86 4.78
C GLY A 62 7.56 -11.67 4.71
N LEU A 63 7.07 -10.60 5.32
CA LEU A 63 5.64 -10.30 5.37
C LEU A 63 5.30 -9.07 4.53
N CYS A 64 4.12 -9.04 3.94
CA CYS A 64 3.58 -7.87 3.27
C CYS A 64 2.23 -7.47 3.88
N ILE A 65 2.08 -6.20 4.19
CA ILE A 65 0.84 -5.52 4.55
C ILE A 65 0.46 -4.66 3.35
N THR A 66 -0.71 -4.88 2.78
CA THR A 66 -1.15 -4.28 1.52
C THR A 66 -2.49 -3.56 1.70
N TYR A 67 -2.90 -2.72 0.75
CA TYR A 67 -4.13 -1.94 0.80
C TYR A 67 -4.28 -1.14 2.10
N ASN A 68 -3.21 -0.45 2.54
CA ASN A 68 -3.16 0.32 3.79
C ASN A 68 -3.50 -0.50 5.06
N GLY A 69 -3.27 -1.81 5.04
CA GLY A 69 -3.55 -2.69 6.18
C GLY A 69 -4.83 -3.52 6.05
N SER A 70 -5.51 -3.50 4.91
CA SER A 70 -6.68 -4.36 4.67
C SER A 70 -6.29 -5.84 4.53
N GLN A 71 -5.10 -6.13 4.02
CA GLN A 71 -4.61 -7.51 3.87
C GLN A 71 -3.15 -7.61 4.32
N ALA A 72 -2.79 -8.77 4.88
CA ALA A 72 -1.40 -9.13 5.10
C ALA A 72 -1.15 -10.61 4.77
N LEU A 73 0.05 -10.92 4.27
CA LEU A 73 0.43 -12.24 3.81
C LEU A 73 1.91 -12.55 4.07
N ASP A 74 2.22 -13.83 4.17
CA ASP A 74 3.59 -14.35 4.09
C ASP A 74 4.02 -14.44 2.62
N VAL A 75 5.19 -13.89 2.29
CA VAL A 75 5.67 -13.80 0.90
C VAL A 75 6.11 -15.16 0.35
N GLN A 76 6.60 -16.05 1.20
CA GLN A 76 7.10 -17.36 0.80
C GLN A 76 5.95 -18.35 0.54
N THR A 77 4.98 -18.40 1.45
CA THR A 77 3.86 -19.36 1.37
C THR A 77 2.66 -18.82 0.60
N HIS A 78 2.59 -17.50 0.42
CA HIS A 78 1.42 -16.76 -0.07
C HIS A 78 0.17 -16.93 0.80
N GLU A 79 0.33 -17.40 2.04
CA GLU A 79 -0.76 -17.50 3.00
C GLU A 79 -1.23 -16.11 3.43
N ILE A 80 -2.54 -15.89 3.38
CA ILE A 80 -3.16 -14.67 3.88
C ILE A 80 -3.32 -14.81 5.39
N LEU A 81 -2.54 -14.03 6.15
CA LEU A 81 -2.52 -14.04 7.61
C LEU A 81 -3.55 -13.07 8.21
N PHE A 82 -3.94 -12.05 7.46
CA PHE A 82 -4.91 -11.04 7.89
C PHE A 82 -5.67 -10.52 6.67
N ASN A 83 -7.00 -10.39 6.80
CA ASN A 83 -7.83 -9.84 5.73
C ASN A 83 -9.07 -9.14 6.29
N GLU A 84 -9.17 -7.83 6.09
CA GLU A 84 -10.36 -7.02 6.35
C GLU A 84 -10.84 -6.43 5.02
N ALA A 85 -11.62 -7.20 4.30
CA ALA A 85 -12.15 -6.83 3.00
C ALA A 85 -13.59 -6.32 3.09
N ILE A 86 -13.99 -5.51 2.13
CA ILE A 86 -15.39 -5.19 1.85
C ILE A 86 -16.07 -6.49 1.40
N SER A 87 -17.23 -6.81 1.96
CA SER A 87 -17.98 -7.98 1.54
C SER A 87 -18.40 -7.88 0.07
N LYS A 88 -18.60 -9.02 -0.59
CA LYS A 88 -19.04 -9.01 -2.00
C LYS A 88 -20.38 -8.30 -2.19
N GLU A 89 -21.28 -8.42 -1.21
CA GLU A 89 -22.58 -7.77 -1.22
C GLU A 89 -22.45 -6.24 -1.15
N GLU A 90 -21.62 -5.75 -0.24
CA GLU A 90 -21.33 -4.31 -0.14
C GLU A 90 -20.59 -3.80 -1.37
N CYS A 91 -19.64 -4.57 -1.88
CA CYS A 91 -18.93 -4.22 -3.12
C CYS A 91 -19.90 -4.06 -4.30
N LYS A 92 -20.83 -5.01 -4.48
CA LYS A 92 -21.87 -4.92 -5.52
C LYS A 92 -22.77 -3.71 -5.33
N ALA A 93 -23.16 -3.39 -4.10
CA ALA A 93 -23.97 -2.22 -3.80
C ALA A 93 -23.22 -0.91 -4.16
N VAL A 94 -21.92 -0.82 -3.84
CA VAL A 94 -21.08 0.32 -4.24
C VAL A 94 -20.97 0.39 -5.76
N LEU A 95 -20.66 -0.70 -6.44
CA LEU A 95 -20.54 -0.74 -7.89
C LEU A 95 -21.85 -0.33 -8.59
N HIS A 96 -22.99 -0.82 -8.10
CA HIS A 96 -24.32 -0.44 -8.59
C HIS A 96 -24.55 1.08 -8.44
N HIS A 97 -24.26 1.62 -7.26
CA HIS A 97 -24.42 3.05 -6.97
C HIS A 97 -23.51 3.92 -7.85
N LEU A 98 -22.27 3.49 -8.09
CA LEU A 98 -21.30 4.24 -8.87
C LEU A 98 -21.67 4.36 -10.35
N LYS A 99 -22.53 3.50 -10.89
CA LYS A 99 -23.02 3.57 -12.30
C LYS A 99 -23.74 4.86 -12.65
N GLN A 100 -24.25 5.62 -11.67
CA GLN A 100 -24.90 6.92 -11.91
C GLN A 100 -23.91 8.08 -12.14
N PHE A 101 -22.61 7.84 -12.02
CA PHE A 101 -21.56 8.84 -12.15
C PHE A 101 -20.76 8.63 -13.44
N ASP A 102 -21.20 9.25 -14.54
CA ASP A 102 -20.63 9.04 -15.88
C ASP A 102 -19.17 9.48 -16.04
N GLY A 103 -18.67 10.32 -15.15
CA GLY A 103 -17.28 10.81 -15.15
C GLY A 103 -16.26 9.91 -14.46
N LEU A 104 -16.68 8.73 -14.01
CA LEU A 104 -15.82 7.79 -13.25
C LEU A 104 -15.40 6.59 -14.10
N THR A 105 -14.26 6.05 -13.73
CA THR A 105 -13.89 4.66 -14.02
C THR A 105 -13.64 3.95 -12.70
N VAL A 106 -14.13 2.72 -12.57
CA VAL A 106 -13.94 1.87 -11.39
C VAL A 106 -13.01 0.74 -11.76
N MET A 107 -12.11 0.43 -10.83
CA MET A 107 -11.14 -0.62 -10.96
C MET A 107 -11.14 -1.51 -9.72
N ILE A 108 -11.18 -2.82 -9.95
CA ILE A 108 -11.08 -3.85 -8.92
C ILE A 108 -9.92 -4.78 -9.28
N ASP A 109 -8.98 -4.93 -8.38
CA ASP A 109 -7.93 -5.92 -8.57
C ASP A 109 -8.34 -7.29 -8.01
N HIS A 110 -7.91 -8.34 -8.69
CA HIS A 110 -8.10 -9.72 -8.31
C HIS A 110 -6.90 -10.56 -8.71
N GLY A 111 -6.06 -10.89 -7.74
CA GLY A 111 -4.80 -11.59 -7.98
C GLY A 111 -3.90 -10.81 -8.92
N ALA A 112 -3.55 -11.40 -10.06
CA ALA A 112 -2.70 -10.75 -11.07
C ALA A 112 -3.44 -9.76 -11.97
N TYR A 113 -4.77 -9.65 -11.87
CA TYR A 113 -5.59 -8.86 -12.80
C TYR A 113 -6.12 -7.59 -12.17
N MET A 114 -6.18 -6.53 -12.98
CA MET A 114 -7.01 -5.36 -12.76
C MET A 114 -8.25 -5.47 -13.65
N CYS A 115 -9.43 -5.58 -13.04
CA CYS A 115 -10.71 -5.66 -13.73
C CYS A 115 -11.26 -4.24 -13.94
N VAL A 116 -11.70 -3.94 -15.15
CA VAL A 116 -12.29 -2.65 -15.56
C VAL A 116 -13.31 -2.89 -16.67
N GLU A 117 -14.28 -1.98 -16.84
CA GLU A 117 -15.30 -2.15 -17.87
C GLU A 117 -14.86 -1.67 -19.26
N ASP A 118 -13.99 -0.67 -19.32
CA ASP A 118 -13.48 -0.13 -20.58
C ASP A 118 -12.08 0.46 -20.40
N VAL A 119 -11.05 -0.23 -20.90
CA VAL A 119 -9.65 0.20 -20.78
C VAL A 119 -9.33 1.47 -21.57
N TYR A 120 -10.17 1.87 -22.52
CA TYR A 120 -9.97 3.06 -23.34
C TYR A 120 -10.61 4.32 -22.73
N ARG A 121 -11.62 4.18 -21.88
CA ARG A 121 -12.26 5.30 -21.17
C ARG A 121 -11.47 5.86 -20.00
N CYS A 122 -10.36 5.23 -19.65
CA CYS A 122 -9.53 5.54 -18.48
C CYS A 122 -8.63 6.77 -18.69
N MET A 123 -9.11 7.79 -19.38
CA MET A 123 -8.35 9.01 -19.65
C MET A 123 -8.60 10.05 -18.56
N VAL A 124 -7.53 10.59 -18.01
CA VAL A 124 -7.54 11.76 -17.12
C VAL A 124 -6.65 12.85 -17.70
N ASP A 125 -6.93 14.09 -17.34
CA ASP A 125 -6.12 15.25 -17.74
C ASP A 125 -5.22 15.69 -16.59
N ASP A 126 -3.91 15.63 -16.80
CA ASP A 126 -2.92 16.17 -15.88
C ASP A 126 -2.29 17.42 -16.49
N ASN A 127 -2.81 18.59 -16.11
CA ASN A 127 -2.32 19.90 -16.55
C ASN A 127 -2.25 20.04 -18.10
N GLY A 128 -3.31 19.62 -18.78
CA GLY A 128 -3.40 19.67 -20.25
C GLY A 128 -2.70 18.51 -20.97
N LYS A 129 -2.29 17.48 -20.22
CA LYS A 129 -1.65 16.27 -20.77
C LYS A 129 -2.53 15.06 -20.47
N PRO A 130 -3.41 14.65 -21.38
CA PRO A 130 -4.22 13.46 -21.17
C PRO A 130 -3.35 12.20 -21.12
N PHE A 131 -3.59 11.32 -20.14
CA PHE A 131 -2.96 10.02 -20.07
C PHE A 131 -3.96 8.94 -19.64
N ASN A 132 -3.68 7.70 -20.02
CA ASN A 132 -4.50 6.57 -19.63
C ASN A 132 -4.02 6.03 -18.28
N ILE A 133 -4.86 6.21 -17.26
CA ILE A 133 -4.53 5.86 -15.89
C ILE A 133 -4.43 4.34 -15.67
N MET A 134 -5.24 3.54 -16.40
CA MET A 134 -5.16 2.08 -16.34
C MET A 134 -3.83 1.54 -16.87
N GLN A 135 -3.32 2.14 -17.95
CA GLN A 135 -2.00 1.77 -18.45
C GLN A 135 -0.89 2.15 -17.47
N TYR A 136 -1.06 3.26 -16.77
CA TYR A 136 -0.12 3.67 -15.73
C TYR A 136 -0.14 2.68 -14.57
N GLU A 137 -1.30 2.38 -14.00
CA GLU A 137 -1.46 1.44 -12.88
C GLU A 137 -1.01 0.02 -13.24
N ALA A 138 -1.38 -0.48 -14.42
CA ALA A 138 -0.96 -1.80 -14.88
C ALA A 138 0.56 -1.91 -14.97
N ARG A 139 1.23 -0.87 -15.49
CA ARG A 139 2.71 -0.85 -15.56
C ARG A 139 3.35 -0.67 -14.19
N ALA A 140 2.82 0.23 -13.36
CA ALA A 140 3.35 0.50 -12.02
C ALA A 140 3.20 -0.70 -11.08
N GLY A 141 2.05 -1.37 -11.13
CA GLY A 141 1.71 -2.53 -10.30
C GLY A 141 2.03 -3.89 -10.91
N HIS A 142 2.47 -3.95 -12.19
CA HIS A 142 2.67 -5.20 -12.94
C HIS A 142 1.39 -6.06 -13.06
N PHE A 143 0.22 -5.43 -13.15
CA PHE A 143 -1.04 -6.11 -13.36
C PHE A 143 -1.29 -6.46 -14.83
N LEU A 144 -1.99 -7.56 -15.04
CA LEU A 144 -2.66 -7.87 -16.30
C LEU A 144 -4.02 -7.16 -16.32
N LEU A 145 -4.37 -6.52 -17.44
CA LEU A 145 -5.68 -5.89 -17.59
C LEU A 145 -6.71 -6.94 -18.00
N LYS A 146 -7.87 -6.90 -17.32
CA LYS A 146 -9.04 -7.72 -17.65
C LYS A 146 -10.24 -6.80 -17.87
N GLU A 147 -10.62 -6.64 -19.13
CA GLU A 147 -11.86 -5.95 -19.46
C GLU A 147 -13.06 -6.87 -19.28
N VAL A 148 -14.10 -6.36 -18.63
CA VAL A 148 -15.36 -7.08 -18.37
C VAL A 148 -16.53 -6.20 -18.78
N PRO A 149 -17.65 -6.78 -19.24
CA PRO A 149 -18.79 -5.98 -19.69
C PRO A 149 -19.52 -5.22 -18.56
N ASP A 150 -19.44 -5.72 -17.34
CA ASP A 150 -20.01 -5.12 -16.13
C ASP A 150 -19.28 -5.67 -14.90
N LEU A 151 -18.75 -4.79 -14.06
CA LEU A 151 -18.06 -5.17 -12.83
C LEU A 151 -19.01 -5.76 -11.78
N GLU A 152 -20.22 -5.21 -11.65
CA GLU A 152 -21.16 -5.60 -10.59
C GLU A 152 -21.50 -7.10 -10.60
N PRO A 153 -21.90 -7.74 -11.71
CA PRO A 153 -22.11 -9.18 -11.73
C PRO A 153 -20.80 -9.99 -11.75
N THR A 154 -19.70 -9.39 -12.19
CA THR A 154 -18.41 -10.08 -12.33
C THR A 154 -17.69 -10.24 -11.00
N ILE A 155 -17.83 -9.27 -10.08
CA ILE A 155 -17.18 -9.31 -8.78
C ILE A 155 -18.00 -10.17 -7.82
N ASP A 156 -17.54 -11.39 -7.59
CA ASP A 156 -18.19 -12.42 -6.77
C ASP A 156 -17.32 -12.84 -5.58
N PHE A 157 -16.48 -11.95 -5.09
CA PHE A 157 -15.54 -12.17 -3.99
C PHE A 157 -15.42 -10.90 -3.13
N PRO A 158 -14.96 -11.00 -1.87
CA PRO A 158 -14.62 -9.84 -1.06
C PRO A 158 -13.45 -9.07 -1.65
N VAL A 159 -13.49 -7.73 -1.61
CA VAL A 159 -12.46 -6.86 -2.19
C VAL A 159 -11.79 -6.02 -1.11
N ASN A 160 -10.48 -5.85 -1.19
CA ASN A 160 -9.73 -5.05 -0.23
C ASN A 160 -9.82 -3.55 -0.52
N LYS A 161 -10.09 -3.19 -1.76
CA LYS A 161 -10.24 -1.81 -2.20
C LYS A 161 -11.10 -1.71 -3.46
N ILE A 162 -12.01 -0.74 -3.51
CA ILE A 162 -12.66 -0.29 -4.73
C ILE A 162 -11.99 1.02 -5.10
N LEU A 163 -11.23 1.05 -6.18
CA LEU A 163 -10.58 2.24 -6.67
C LEU A 163 -11.43 2.91 -7.74
N THR A 164 -11.84 4.16 -7.47
CA THR A 164 -12.44 5.01 -8.48
C THR A 164 -11.44 6.05 -8.94
N PHE A 165 -11.47 6.39 -10.20
CA PHE A 165 -10.66 7.47 -10.74
C PHE A 165 -11.40 8.27 -11.82
N GLY A 166 -10.98 9.52 -11.97
CA GLY A 166 -11.56 10.50 -12.88
C GLY A 166 -10.82 11.82 -12.78
N ASN A 167 -11.28 12.80 -13.52
CA ASN A 167 -10.75 14.16 -13.37
C ASN A 167 -11.01 14.69 -11.97
N HIS A 168 -10.04 15.36 -11.39
CA HIS A 168 -10.07 15.81 -10.00
C HIS A 168 -11.32 16.66 -9.67
N ASP A 169 -11.63 17.66 -10.49
CA ASP A 169 -12.78 18.54 -10.27
C ASP A 169 -14.09 17.75 -10.26
N TYR A 170 -14.19 16.69 -11.07
CA TYR A 170 -15.35 15.81 -11.07
C TYR A 170 -15.43 14.98 -9.79
N LEU A 171 -14.32 14.43 -9.33
CA LEU A 171 -14.24 13.68 -8.07
C LEU A 171 -14.58 14.59 -6.89
N GLU A 172 -14.00 15.78 -6.81
CA GLU A 172 -14.28 16.77 -5.75
C GLU A 172 -15.77 17.16 -5.71
N ALA A 173 -16.41 17.34 -6.85
CA ALA A 173 -17.83 17.69 -6.91
C ALA A 173 -18.78 16.55 -6.49
N ASN A 174 -18.33 15.28 -6.58
CA ASN A 174 -19.21 14.12 -6.42
C ASN A 174 -18.84 13.18 -5.25
N HIS A 175 -17.65 13.29 -4.66
CA HIS A 175 -17.16 12.32 -3.67
C HIS A 175 -18.12 12.11 -2.48
N GLN A 176 -18.79 13.16 -2.01
CA GLN A 176 -19.76 13.04 -0.92
C GLN A 176 -20.97 12.20 -1.35
N ALA A 177 -21.54 12.48 -2.52
CA ALA A 177 -22.67 11.73 -3.05
C ALA A 177 -22.30 10.27 -3.37
N MET A 178 -21.04 10.01 -3.76
CA MET A 178 -20.52 8.65 -3.95
C MET A 178 -20.44 7.88 -2.63
N ALA A 179 -20.03 8.53 -1.54
CA ALA A 179 -19.75 7.89 -0.26
C ALA A 179 -20.97 7.82 0.68
N GLU A 180 -21.89 8.79 0.61
CA GLU A 180 -23.03 8.96 1.55
C GLU A 180 -23.85 7.68 1.79
N PRO A 181 -24.16 6.84 0.79
CA PRO A 181 -24.93 5.62 1.01
C PRO A 181 -24.18 4.51 1.78
N PHE A 182 -22.87 4.67 1.99
CA PHE A 182 -21.99 3.63 2.54
C PHE A 182 -21.25 4.08 3.81
N PRO A 183 -21.96 4.47 4.88
CA PRO A 183 -21.35 5.00 6.11
C PRO A 183 -20.49 3.98 6.87
N ASN A 184 -20.61 2.69 6.54
CA ASN A 184 -19.82 1.61 7.13
C ASN A 184 -18.50 1.33 6.38
N LEU A 185 -18.24 2.07 5.30
CA LEU A 185 -16.98 2.00 4.57
C LEU A 185 -16.16 3.28 4.83
N SER A 186 -14.86 3.15 4.74
CA SER A 186 -13.99 4.32 4.63
C SER A 186 -13.93 4.73 3.16
N ALA A 187 -14.17 6.02 2.89
CA ALA A 187 -14.08 6.57 1.54
C ALA A 187 -13.25 7.85 1.57
N MET A 188 -12.18 7.92 0.78
CA MET A 188 -11.22 9.02 0.84
C MET A 188 -10.45 9.23 -0.46
N PHE A 189 -9.94 10.44 -0.64
CA PHE A 189 -8.91 10.71 -1.63
C PHE A 189 -7.58 10.12 -1.19
N THR A 190 -6.93 9.37 -2.07
CA THR A 190 -5.59 8.82 -1.85
C THR A 190 -4.55 9.39 -2.80
N ALA A 191 -4.99 9.99 -3.89
CA ALA A 191 -4.19 10.82 -4.78
C ALA A 191 -5.09 11.76 -5.58
N TYR A 192 -4.50 12.65 -6.38
CA TYR A 192 -5.21 13.70 -7.13
C TYR A 192 -6.34 13.18 -8.03
N PHE A 193 -6.16 12.00 -8.63
CA PHE A 193 -7.14 11.37 -9.51
C PHE A 193 -7.87 10.18 -8.89
N TYR A 194 -7.64 9.88 -7.60
CA TYR A 194 -8.12 8.67 -6.95
C TYR A 194 -9.01 8.95 -5.76
N PHE A 195 -10.19 8.34 -5.77
CA PHE A 195 -11.06 8.23 -4.62
C PHE A 195 -11.34 6.76 -4.35
N GLU A 196 -11.06 6.29 -3.14
CA GLU A 196 -11.05 4.87 -2.79
C GLU A 196 -12.08 4.54 -1.71
N PHE A 197 -12.67 3.34 -1.83
CA PHE A 197 -13.44 2.73 -0.76
C PHE A 197 -12.67 1.53 -0.19
N THR A 198 -12.61 1.44 1.13
CA THR A 198 -12.03 0.31 1.88
C THR A 198 -12.96 -0.06 3.02
N ALA A 199 -12.75 -1.23 3.64
CA ALA A 199 -13.43 -1.55 4.89
C ALA A 199 -13.11 -0.51 5.96
N GLN A 200 -14.06 -0.25 6.86
CA GLN A 200 -13.88 0.73 7.92
C GLN A 200 -12.79 0.30 8.92
N GLY A 201 -11.96 1.27 9.33
CA GLY A 201 -10.91 1.03 10.32
C GLY A 201 -9.71 0.23 9.81
N VAL A 202 -9.54 0.14 8.49
CA VAL A 202 -8.31 -0.39 7.88
C VAL A 202 -7.14 0.52 8.27
N ASP A 203 -6.07 -0.09 8.79
CA ASP A 203 -4.90 0.59 9.31
C ASP A 203 -3.67 -0.32 9.29
N LYS A 204 -2.52 0.19 8.83
CA LYS A 204 -1.26 -0.57 8.74
C LYS A 204 -0.84 -1.15 10.08
N ALA A 205 -1.01 -0.40 11.16
CA ALA A 205 -0.63 -0.83 12.50
C ALA A 205 -1.54 -1.93 13.05
N LYS A 206 -2.84 -1.91 12.70
CA LYS A 206 -3.77 -2.98 13.06
C LYS A 206 -3.36 -4.30 12.43
N ALA A 207 -3.08 -4.28 11.13
CA ALA A 207 -2.58 -5.45 10.42
C ALA A 207 -1.24 -5.94 11.01
N LEU A 208 -0.30 -5.01 11.27
CA LEU A 208 1.00 -5.33 11.87
C LEU A 208 0.83 -6.01 13.24
N ARG A 209 -0.01 -5.48 14.14
CA ARG A 209 -0.30 -6.11 15.44
C ARG A 209 -0.82 -7.53 15.28
N SER A 210 -1.73 -7.75 14.34
CA SER A 210 -2.32 -9.06 14.10
C SER A 210 -1.27 -10.07 13.61
N ILE A 211 -0.50 -9.73 12.58
CA ILE A 211 0.49 -10.66 12.03
C ILE A 211 1.68 -10.89 12.97
N CYS A 212 2.13 -9.87 13.71
CA CYS A 212 3.18 -10.03 14.71
C CYS A 212 2.75 -10.98 15.82
N ALA A 213 1.51 -10.91 16.29
CA ALA A 213 0.98 -11.83 17.31
C ALA A 213 0.92 -13.27 16.80
N GLN A 214 0.53 -13.50 15.54
CA GLN A 214 0.48 -14.82 14.92
C GLN A 214 1.87 -15.42 14.71
N GLU A 215 2.82 -14.58 14.28
CA GLU A 215 4.18 -14.97 13.92
C GLU A 215 5.17 -14.94 15.09
N GLY A 216 4.71 -14.63 16.31
CA GLY A 216 5.57 -14.57 17.50
C GLY A 216 6.59 -13.43 17.47
N ILE A 217 6.32 -12.36 16.73
CA ILE A 217 7.17 -11.17 16.65
C ILE A 217 6.78 -10.20 17.77
N ASP A 218 7.72 -9.87 18.63
CA ASP A 218 7.55 -8.88 19.70
C ASP A 218 7.62 -7.47 19.09
N LEU A 219 6.52 -6.73 19.09
CA LEU A 219 6.43 -5.37 18.55
C LEU A 219 7.47 -4.42 19.17
N SER A 220 7.85 -4.63 20.44
CA SER A 220 8.90 -3.83 21.08
C SER A 220 10.29 -4.02 20.47
N LYS A 221 10.45 -5.07 19.65
CA LYS A 221 11.68 -5.41 18.91
C LYS A 221 11.58 -5.15 17.41
N VAL A 222 10.54 -4.44 16.98
CA VAL A 222 10.34 -4.01 15.59
C VAL A 222 10.81 -2.56 15.42
N ILE A 223 11.56 -2.29 14.37
CA ILE A 223 11.86 -0.94 13.88
C ILE A 223 10.97 -0.68 12.67
N ALA A 224 10.25 0.45 12.68
CA ALA A 224 9.42 0.87 11.54
C ALA A 224 10.00 2.14 10.90
N PHE A 225 9.93 2.22 9.57
CA PHE A 225 10.24 3.40 8.78
C PHE A 225 9.01 3.84 8.00
N GLY A 226 8.76 5.15 7.96
CA GLY A 226 7.64 5.74 7.24
C GLY A 226 7.83 7.22 6.98
N ASP A 227 6.99 7.80 6.12
CA ASP A 227 7.05 9.22 5.76
C ASP A 227 5.68 9.90 5.68
N GLY A 228 4.59 9.17 5.46
CA GLY A 228 3.25 9.71 5.27
C GLY A 228 2.33 9.56 6.49
N GLN A 229 1.20 10.29 6.48
CA GLN A 229 0.22 10.25 7.58
C GLN A 229 -0.32 8.84 7.86
N ASN A 230 -0.43 7.98 6.83
CA ASN A 230 -0.86 6.59 6.97
C ASN A 230 0.19 5.69 7.65
N ASP A 231 1.41 6.21 7.92
CA ASP A 231 2.46 5.52 8.67
C ASP A 231 2.50 5.92 10.13
N CYS A 232 1.82 7.00 10.53
CA CYS A 232 1.85 7.51 11.89
C CYS A 232 1.53 6.42 12.92
N SER A 233 0.42 5.70 12.73
CA SER A 233 0.02 4.60 13.61
C SER A 233 1.04 3.44 13.62
N LEU A 234 1.69 3.19 12.47
CA LEU A 234 2.75 2.20 12.34
C LEU A 234 3.98 2.57 13.17
N LEU A 235 4.46 3.82 13.04
CA LEU A 235 5.61 4.34 13.79
C LEU A 235 5.38 4.33 15.31
N GLU A 236 4.16 4.68 15.78
CA GLU A 236 3.78 4.65 17.19
C GLU A 236 3.65 3.22 17.75
N THR A 237 3.26 2.27 16.93
CA THR A 237 2.99 0.88 17.37
C THR A 237 4.28 0.08 17.56
N CYS A 238 5.31 0.36 16.78
CA CYS A 238 6.59 -0.36 16.86
C CYS A 238 7.44 0.10 18.03
N GLY A 239 8.33 -0.79 18.51
CA GLY A 239 9.28 -0.45 19.56
C GLY A 239 10.19 0.73 19.21
N TYR A 240 10.41 0.97 17.92
CA TYR A 240 11.17 2.12 17.46
C TYR A 240 10.67 2.62 16.10
N GLY A 241 9.98 3.75 16.08
CA GLY A 241 9.53 4.42 14.87
C GLY A 241 10.57 5.41 14.34
N VAL A 242 10.87 5.36 13.06
CA VAL A 242 11.83 6.23 12.38
C VAL A 242 11.14 6.97 11.25
N ALA A 243 11.08 8.28 11.32
CA ALA A 243 10.61 9.12 10.22
C ALA A 243 11.73 9.34 9.19
N MET A 244 11.39 9.21 7.91
CA MET A 244 12.30 9.58 6.83
C MET A 244 12.57 11.10 6.83
N GLY A 245 13.69 11.54 6.29
CA GLY A 245 14.02 12.96 6.19
C GLY A 245 13.03 13.78 5.36
N ASN A 246 12.40 13.13 4.37
CA ASN A 246 11.32 13.68 3.56
C ASN A 246 9.92 13.51 4.16
N ALA A 247 9.79 12.94 5.37
CA ALA A 247 8.51 12.68 6.00
C ALA A 247 7.75 13.99 6.33
N ASP A 248 6.43 13.88 6.42
CA ASP A 248 5.61 14.98 6.89
C ASP A 248 5.89 15.34 8.37
N GLU A 249 5.50 16.55 8.78
CA GLU A 249 5.78 17.05 10.13
C GLU A 249 5.07 16.23 11.23
N LYS A 250 3.93 15.60 10.93
CA LYS A 250 3.24 14.74 11.91
C LYS A 250 4.05 13.48 12.17
N CYS A 251 4.52 12.81 11.10
CA CYS A 251 5.37 11.64 11.22
C CYS A 251 6.65 11.95 12.00
N LYS A 252 7.32 13.07 11.69
CA LYS A 252 8.52 13.51 12.41
C LYS A 252 8.25 13.78 13.89
N ALA A 253 7.09 14.35 14.22
CA ALA A 253 6.73 14.69 15.59
C ALA A 253 6.48 13.49 16.50
N ILE A 254 6.00 12.36 15.95
CA ILE A 254 5.68 11.14 16.70
C ILE A 254 6.79 10.10 16.69
N ALA A 255 7.69 10.16 15.71
CA ALA A 255 8.78 9.19 15.58
C ALA A 255 9.81 9.30 16.71
N ASN A 256 10.43 8.18 17.07
CA ASN A 256 11.53 8.14 18.05
C ASN A 256 12.82 8.75 17.50
N ALA A 257 12.98 8.75 16.17
CA ALA A 257 14.11 9.36 15.48
C ALA A 257 13.73 9.77 14.05
N CYS A 258 14.56 10.67 13.48
CA CYS A 258 14.54 10.96 12.06
C CYS A 258 15.85 10.45 11.43
N THR A 259 15.76 10.03 10.17
CA THR A 259 16.92 9.65 9.36
C THR A 259 17.05 10.57 8.14
N CYS A 260 17.97 10.28 7.21
CA CYS A 260 18.09 10.98 5.93
C CYS A 260 16.88 10.67 5.03
N THR A 261 16.78 11.36 3.90
CA THR A 261 15.71 11.13 2.92
C THR A 261 15.82 9.76 2.25
N ASN A 262 14.74 9.33 1.61
CA ASN A 262 14.71 8.14 0.78
C ASN A 262 15.71 8.19 -0.39
N ASP A 263 16.00 9.39 -0.92
CA ASP A 263 17.00 9.59 -1.97
C ASP A 263 18.46 9.56 -1.46
N GLU A 264 18.66 9.62 -0.15
CA GLU A 264 19.98 9.66 0.50
C GLU A 264 20.33 8.37 1.24
N ASN A 265 19.67 7.25 0.94
CA ASN A 265 19.82 5.97 1.64
C ASN A 265 19.54 6.06 3.16
N GLY A 266 18.50 6.80 3.56
CA GLY A 266 18.19 7.05 4.98
C GLY A 266 18.05 5.77 5.80
N ILE A 267 17.37 4.73 5.27
CA ILE A 267 17.23 3.42 5.92
C ILE A 267 18.61 2.79 6.15
N ALA A 268 19.43 2.70 5.11
CA ALA A 268 20.75 2.10 5.20
C ALA A 268 21.66 2.80 6.22
N LYS A 269 21.69 4.13 6.19
CA LYS A 269 22.48 4.94 7.15
C LYS A 269 22.04 4.67 8.58
N PHE A 270 20.72 4.66 8.84
CA PHE A 270 20.18 4.40 10.16
C PHE A 270 20.53 2.98 10.67
N LEU A 271 20.38 1.97 9.81
CA LEU A 271 20.71 0.59 10.16
C LEU A 271 22.21 0.39 10.46
N ARG A 272 23.07 1.07 9.71
CA ARG A 272 24.53 1.06 9.94
C ARG A 272 24.89 1.60 11.33
N GLU A 273 24.28 2.72 11.73
CA GLU A 273 24.46 3.30 13.07
C GLU A 273 23.99 2.35 14.19
N ARG A 274 23.07 1.45 13.89
CA ARG A 274 22.56 0.40 14.81
C ARG A 274 23.31 -0.91 14.72
N GLY A 275 24.43 -0.96 13.99
CA GLY A 275 25.34 -2.09 13.94
C GLY A 275 25.04 -3.12 12.85
N ILE A 276 24.11 -2.86 11.94
CA ILE A 276 23.93 -3.66 10.72
C ILE A 276 25.08 -3.29 9.77
N LYS A 277 26.02 -4.24 9.59
CA LYS A 277 27.15 -4.05 8.67
C LYS A 277 26.76 -4.59 7.30
N TYR A 278 26.99 -3.79 6.26
CA TYR A 278 26.89 -4.16 4.86
C TYR A 278 28.04 -3.50 4.09
N GLU A 279 28.50 -4.10 3.03
CA GLU A 279 29.64 -3.63 2.20
C GLU A 279 29.21 -2.70 1.06
#